data_0ef3642753482851a8ca6c02b5462264
#
_entry.id   0ef3642753482851a8ca6c02b5462264
#
_cell.length_a   1.000
_cell.length_b   1.000
_cell.length_c   1.000
_cell.angle_alpha   90.00
_cell.angle_beta   90.00
_cell.angle_gamma   90.00
#
_symmetry.space_group_name_H-M   'P 1'
#
loop_
_entity.id
_entity.type
_entity.pdbx_description
1 polymer ?
#
loop_
_entity_poly.entity_id
_entity_poly.type
_entity_poly.pdbx_seq_one_letter_code
_entity_poly.pdbx_strand_id
1 'polypeptide(L)'
;MAHKVDRKKGILTSINPSTLQELGQIPLATPEDVEIAVQNAKAAFPSWAALTIQERAKYLIRARDYMLDRVEEICKLLTDEAGKPRSEALTAEVLVVSDLINLYTKRAPELLADRPIPLANPLLRHLKNARLAYEPLG
;
A
#
# COMPACT_ATOMS: atom_id res chain seq x y z
N MET A 1 13.35 6.36 13.99
CA MET A 1 13.35 7.57 13.12
C MET A 1 13.47 8.81 13.99
N ALA A 2 14.40 9.71 13.68
CA ALA A 2 14.52 10.98 14.35
C ALA A 2 13.85 12.07 13.50
N HIS A 3 12.82 12.72 14.03
CA HIS A 3 12.10 13.79 13.35
C HIS A 3 12.00 15.01 14.26
N LYS A 4 12.12 16.18 13.67
CA LYS A 4 11.86 17.46 14.35
C LYS A 4 10.64 18.13 13.71
N VAL A 5 9.61 18.38 14.50
CA VAL A 5 8.39 19.06 14.06
C VAL A 5 8.42 20.50 14.52
N ASP A 6 8.43 21.43 13.59
CA ASP A 6 8.22 22.87 13.84
C ASP A 6 6.79 23.24 13.43
N ARG A 7 5.87 23.19 14.40
CA ARG A 7 4.45 23.51 14.15
C ARG A 7 4.22 24.99 13.82
N LYS A 8 5.10 25.88 14.24
CA LYS A 8 4.98 27.32 13.93
C LYS A 8 5.29 27.59 12.47
N LYS A 9 6.27 26.88 11.91
CA LYS A 9 6.64 26.97 10.50
C LYS A 9 5.85 25.99 9.62
N GLY A 10 5.09 25.07 10.20
CA GLY A 10 4.39 24.04 9.46
C GLY A 10 5.34 23.07 8.74
N ILE A 11 6.48 22.72 9.35
CA ILE A 11 7.52 21.91 8.72
C ILE A 11 7.87 20.70 9.59
N LEU A 12 8.03 19.54 8.95
CA LEU A 12 8.65 18.36 9.52
C LEU A 12 10.02 18.16 8.87
N THR A 13 11.06 18.07 9.70
CA THR A 13 12.45 17.80 9.27
C THR A 13 12.80 16.35 9.56
N SER A 14 13.24 15.61 8.55
CA SER A 14 13.83 14.26 8.70
C SER A 14 15.30 14.39 9.06
N ILE A 15 15.74 13.60 10.04
CA ILE A 15 17.11 13.65 10.59
C ILE A 15 17.69 12.25 10.58
N ASN A 16 18.90 12.10 10.08
CA ASN A 16 19.66 10.86 10.19
C ASN A 16 19.95 10.55 11.67
N PRO A 17 19.48 9.43 12.22
CA PRO A 17 19.61 9.15 13.66
C PRO A 17 21.06 8.86 14.07
N SER A 18 21.93 8.48 13.15
CA SER A 18 23.34 8.15 13.42
C SER A 18 24.26 9.36 13.35
N THR A 19 24.04 10.26 12.37
CA THR A 19 24.88 11.43 12.13
C THR A 19 24.29 12.73 12.66
N LEU A 20 23.00 12.73 12.99
CA LEU A 20 22.18 13.89 13.38
C LEU A 20 22.10 14.98 12.28
N GLN A 21 22.47 14.65 11.05
CA GLN A 21 22.35 15.54 9.92
C GLN A 21 20.91 15.58 9.40
N GLU A 22 20.49 16.75 8.93
CA GLU A 22 19.21 16.92 8.25
C GLU A 22 19.25 16.23 6.89
N LEU A 23 18.23 15.41 6.60
CA LEU A 23 18.06 14.70 5.32
C LEU A 23 17.12 15.45 4.37
N GLY A 24 16.14 16.16 4.92
CA GLY A 24 15.19 16.92 4.15
C GLY A 24 14.04 17.45 4.99
N GLN A 25 13.22 18.28 4.36
CA GLN A 25 12.05 18.89 4.99
C GLN A 25 10.81 18.68 4.14
N ILE A 26 9.67 18.46 4.81
CA ILE A 26 8.35 18.41 4.18
C ILE A 26 7.39 19.34 4.89
N PRO A 27 6.45 19.99 4.17
CA PRO A 27 5.39 20.75 4.81
C PRO A 27 4.45 19.83 5.59
N LEU A 28 3.94 20.31 6.72
CA LEU A 28 2.87 19.64 7.45
C LEU A 28 1.55 19.86 6.71
N ALA A 29 0.80 18.80 6.50
CA ALA A 29 -0.53 18.88 5.92
C ALA A 29 -1.50 19.61 6.88
N THR A 30 -2.36 20.44 6.31
CA THR A 30 -3.46 21.08 7.01
C THR A 30 -4.68 20.15 7.07
N PRO A 31 -5.69 20.42 7.92
CA PRO A 31 -6.95 19.68 7.85
C PRO A 31 -7.62 19.73 6.47
N GLU A 32 -7.51 20.87 5.77
CA GLU A 32 -8.01 21.07 4.42
C GLU A 32 -7.30 20.16 3.41
N ASP A 33 -5.97 20.01 3.51
CA ASP A 33 -5.20 19.10 2.64
C ASP A 33 -5.66 17.66 2.82
N VAL A 34 -5.96 17.25 4.06
CA VAL A 34 -6.47 15.89 4.36
C VAL A 34 -7.86 15.70 3.73
N GLU A 35 -8.76 16.68 3.87
CA GLU A 35 -10.10 16.62 3.27
C GLU A 35 -10.02 16.52 1.74
N ILE A 36 -9.18 17.35 1.11
CA ILE A 36 -8.95 17.30 -0.34
C ILE A 36 -8.40 15.93 -0.76
N ALA A 37 -7.46 15.37 -0.03
CA ALA A 37 -6.90 14.06 -0.32
C ALA A 37 -7.97 12.95 -0.26
N VAL A 38 -8.84 12.99 0.76
CA VAL A 38 -9.95 12.04 0.89
C VAL A 38 -10.97 12.19 -0.24
N GLN A 39 -11.33 13.43 -0.60
CA GLN A 39 -12.25 13.67 -1.72
C GLN A 39 -11.67 13.19 -3.05
N ASN A 40 -10.39 13.42 -3.31
CA ASN A 40 -9.71 12.92 -4.51
C ASN A 40 -9.70 11.39 -4.54
N ALA A 41 -9.44 10.73 -3.41
CA ALA A 41 -9.49 9.27 -3.30
C ALA A 41 -10.90 8.73 -3.58
N LYS A 42 -11.94 9.35 -3.01
CA LYS A 42 -13.34 9.00 -3.27
C LYS A 42 -13.72 9.19 -4.74
N ALA A 43 -13.25 10.26 -5.38
CA ALA A 43 -13.51 10.50 -6.80
C ALA A 43 -12.82 9.47 -7.71
N ALA A 44 -11.63 9.00 -7.34
CA ALA A 44 -10.89 7.97 -8.08
C ALA A 44 -11.43 6.54 -7.87
N PHE A 45 -12.09 6.30 -6.72
CA PHE A 45 -12.53 4.97 -6.32
C PHE A 45 -13.42 4.24 -7.34
N PRO A 46 -14.47 4.83 -7.96
CA PRO A 46 -15.32 4.11 -8.89
C PRO A 46 -14.57 3.54 -10.09
N SER A 47 -13.63 4.30 -10.65
CA SER A 47 -12.81 3.86 -11.79
C SER A 47 -11.83 2.74 -11.39
N TRP A 48 -11.26 2.83 -10.21
CA TRP A 48 -10.39 1.79 -9.66
C TRP A 48 -11.15 0.51 -9.32
N ALA A 49 -12.34 0.62 -8.72
CA ALA A 49 -13.21 -0.50 -8.37
C ALA A 49 -13.72 -1.26 -9.61
N ALA A 50 -13.94 -0.55 -10.72
CA ALA A 50 -14.36 -1.14 -11.99
C ALA A 50 -13.27 -2.00 -12.67
N LEU A 51 -12.00 -1.84 -12.30
CA LEU A 51 -10.92 -2.66 -12.83
C LEU A 51 -11.03 -4.10 -12.31
N THR A 52 -10.74 -5.05 -13.20
CA THR A 52 -10.58 -6.46 -12.79
C THR A 52 -9.42 -6.64 -11.82
N ILE A 53 -9.43 -7.74 -11.07
CA ILE A 53 -8.32 -8.09 -10.17
C ILE A 53 -6.98 -8.17 -10.94
N GLN A 54 -7.01 -8.73 -12.16
CA GLN A 54 -5.84 -8.85 -13.02
C GLN A 54 -5.30 -7.47 -13.48
N GLU A 55 -6.18 -6.54 -13.79
CA GLU A 55 -5.79 -5.18 -14.16
C GLU A 55 -5.17 -4.44 -12.98
N ARG A 56 -5.76 -4.53 -11.79
CA ARG A 56 -5.17 -3.97 -10.55
C ARG A 56 -3.81 -4.58 -10.22
N ALA A 57 -3.66 -5.90 -10.42
CA ALA A 57 -2.39 -6.60 -10.24
C ALA A 57 -1.27 -6.03 -11.12
N LYS A 58 -1.56 -5.62 -12.36
CA LYS A 58 -0.57 -4.99 -13.25
C LYS A 58 0.01 -3.68 -12.69
N TYR A 59 -0.79 -2.91 -11.96
CA TYR A 59 -0.30 -1.69 -11.30
C TYR A 59 0.69 -2.03 -10.18
N LEU A 60 0.39 -3.04 -9.36
CA LEU A 60 1.28 -3.49 -8.30
C LEU A 60 2.59 -4.06 -8.85
N ILE A 61 2.53 -4.84 -9.93
CA ILE A 61 3.71 -5.39 -10.60
C ILE A 61 4.61 -4.24 -11.10
N ARG A 62 4.03 -3.24 -11.78
CA ARG A 62 4.80 -2.07 -12.24
C ARG A 62 5.42 -1.29 -11.08
N ALA A 63 4.69 -1.13 -9.98
CA ALA A 63 5.22 -0.47 -8.78
C ALA A 63 6.40 -1.25 -8.17
N ARG A 64 6.30 -2.59 -8.11
CA ARG A 64 7.39 -3.47 -7.69
C ARG A 64 8.62 -3.31 -8.60
N ASP A 65 8.43 -3.38 -9.92
CA ASP A 65 9.53 -3.27 -10.87
C ASP A 65 10.23 -1.92 -10.74
N TYR A 66 9.46 -0.83 -10.63
CA TYR A 66 10.00 0.51 -10.38
C TYR A 66 10.79 0.61 -9.06
N MET A 67 10.31 -0.07 -8.00
CA MET A 67 11.02 -0.16 -6.72
C MET A 67 12.34 -0.93 -6.86
N LEU A 68 12.34 -2.06 -7.59
CA LEU A 68 13.53 -2.88 -7.80
C LEU A 68 14.58 -2.17 -8.64
N ASP A 69 14.17 -1.41 -9.66
CA ASP A 69 15.07 -0.58 -10.47
C ASP A 69 15.80 0.50 -9.64
N ARG A 70 15.23 0.86 -8.48
CA ARG A 70 15.78 1.87 -7.55
C ARG A 70 16.22 1.31 -6.20
N VAL A 71 16.51 0.02 -6.14
CA VAL A 71 16.81 -0.67 -4.88
C VAL A 71 17.94 -0.01 -4.10
N GLU A 72 19.00 0.45 -4.76
CA GLU A 72 20.14 1.09 -4.11
C GLU A 72 19.73 2.44 -3.49
N GLU A 73 18.99 3.25 -4.20
CA GLU A 73 18.49 4.55 -3.72
C GLU A 73 17.56 4.35 -2.51
N ILE A 74 16.63 3.39 -2.60
CA ILE A 74 15.68 3.09 -1.52
C ILE A 74 16.40 2.55 -0.28
N CYS A 75 17.33 1.60 -0.45
CA CYS A 75 18.09 1.06 0.66
C CYS A 75 18.95 2.14 1.34
N LYS A 76 19.55 3.04 0.56
CA LYS A 76 20.30 4.18 1.11
C LYS A 76 19.38 5.09 1.93
N LEU A 77 18.22 5.44 1.38
CA LEU A 77 17.26 6.30 2.08
C LEU A 77 16.77 5.67 3.38
N LEU A 78 16.41 4.39 3.35
CA LEU A 78 16.02 3.63 4.56
C LEU A 78 17.12 3.58 5.61
N THR A 79 18.37 3.41 5.18
CA THR A 79 19.52 3.44 6.09
C THR A 79 19.69 4.83 6.71
N ASP A 80 19.60 5.87 5.90
CA ASP A 80 19.77 7.25 6.36
C ASP A 80 18.64 7.69 7.31
N GLU A 81 17.38 7.33 7.01
CA GLU A 81 16.22 7.76 7.82
C GLU A 81 15.98 6.89 9.07
N ALA A 82 16.22 5.59 8.98
CA ALA A 82 15.94 4.65 10.06
C ALA A 82 17.16 4.24 10.86
N GLY A 83 18.37 4.50 10.37
CA GLY A 83 19.61 4.08 10.99
C GLY A 83 19.89 2.58 10.92
N LYS A 84 19.12 1.84 10.11
CA LYS A 84 19.28 0.38 9.95
C LYS A 84 20.40 0.05 8.95
N PRO A 85 21.07 -1.11 9.08
CA PRO A 85 22.05 -1.57 8.10
C PRO A 85 21.42 -1.71 6.70
N ARG A 86 22.20 -1.43 5.64
CA ARG A 86 21.74 -1.59 4.25
C ARG A 86 21.23 -3.00 3.95
N SER A 87 21.89 -4.03 4.49
CA SER A 87 21.44 -5.43 4.33
C SER A 87 20.05 -5.66 4.90
N GLU A 88 19.73 -5.08 6.04
CA GLU A 88 18.42 -5.16 6.64
C GLU A 88 17.38 -4.37 5.83
N ALA A 89 17.71 -3.16 5.36
CA ALA A 89 16.86 -2.39 4.47
C ALA A 89 16.50 -3.19 3.21
N LEU A 90 17.48 -3.90 2.63
CA LEU A 90 17.24 -4.74 1.46
C LEU A 90 16.35 -5.96 1.80
N THR A 91 16.72 -6.74 2.81
CA THR A 91 16.08 -8.04 3.07
C THR A 91 14.74 -7.93 3.78
N ALA A 92 14.61 -7.02 4.75
CA ALA A 92 13.39 -6.88 5.55
C ALA A 92 12.36 -5.90 4.97
N GLU A 93 12.77 -5.01 4.06
CA GLU A 93 11.86 -4.03 3.47
C GLU A 93 11.65 -4.32 1.97
N VAL A 94 12.69 -4.20 1.14
CA VAL A 94 12.53 -4.26 -0.31
C VAL A 94 12.15 -5.66 -0.80
N LEU A 95 12.90 -6.70 -0.39
CA LEU A 95 12.64 -8.07 -0.85
C LEU A 95 11.32 -8.61 -0.32
N VAL A 96 10.98 -8.36 0.94
CA VAL A 96 9.71 -8.80 1.52
C VAL A 96 8.53 -8.18 0.78
N VAL A 97 8.56 -6.87 0.51
CA VAL A 97 7.50 -6.19 -0.24
C VAL A 97 7.40 -6.75 -1.66
N SER A 98 8.55 -6.99 -2.33
CA SER A 98 8.59 -7.60 -3.67
C SER A 98 7.95 -8.99 -3.68
N ASP A 99 8.27 -9.84 -2.70
CA ASP A 99 7.72 -11.19 -2.59
C ASP A 99 6.23 -11.19 -2.29
N LEU A 100 5.77 -10.28 -1.42
CA LEU A 100 4.35 -10.12 -1.11
C LEU A 100 3.56 -9.65 -2.34
N ILE A 101 4.08 -8.71 -3.12
CA ILE A 101 3.45 -8.30 -4.38
C ILE A 101 3.35 -9.50 -5.33
N ASN A 102 4.43 -10.28 -5.50
CA ASN A 102 4.43 -11.48 -6.32
C ASN A 102 3.40 -12.50 -5.86
N LEU A 103 3.33 -12.75 -4.56
CA LEU A 103 2.42 -13.72 -3.98
C LEU A 103 0.95 -13.28 -4.18
N TYR A 104 0.62 -12.05 -3.77
CA TYR A 104 -0.76 -11.60 -3.79
C TYR A 104 -1.27 -11.31 -5.19
N THR A 105 -0.45 -10.80 -6.11
CA THR A 105 -0.90 -10.60 -7.51
C THR A 105 -1.23 -11.92 -8.21
N LYS A 106 -0.57 -13.01 -7.84
CA LYS A 106 -0.87 -14.36 -8.37
C LYS A 106 -2.09 -14.98 -7.69
N ARG A 107 -2.25 -14.80 -6.38
CA ARG A 107 -3.30 -15.47 -5.60
C ARG A 107 -4.60 -14.68 -5.44
N ALA A 108 -4.57 -13.36 -5.69
CA ALA A 108 -5.76 -12.53 -5.52
C ALA A 108 -6.99 -13.02 -6.30
N PRO A 109 -6.88 -13.51 -7.56
CA PRO A 109 -8.04 -14.03 -8.27
C PRO A 109 -8.72 -15.21 -7.56
N GLU A 110 -7.95 -16.08 -6.92
CA GLU A 110 -8.47 -17.21 -6.13
C GLU A 110 -9.02 -16.76 -4.79
N LEU A 111 -8.27 -15.90 -4.08
CA LEU A 111 -8.60 -15.47 -2.72
C LEU A 111 -9.85 -14.58 -2.68
N LEU A 112 -10.07 -13.78 -3.73
CA LEU A 112 -11.18 -12.86 -3.85
C LEU A 112 -12.32 -13.38 -4.74
N ALA A 113 -12.26 -14.65 -5.18
CA ALA A 113 -13.33 -15.27 -5.93
C ALA A 113 -14.59 -15.42 -5.07
N ASP A 114 -15.73 -15.24 -5.71
CA ASP A 114 -17.02 -15.55 -5.09
C ASP A 114 -17.07 -17.00 -4.63
N ARG A 115 -17.55 -17.24 -3.42
CA ARG A 115 -17.67 -18.58 -2.85
C ARG A 115 -19.15 -18.92 -2.65
N PRO A 116 -19.68 -20.02 -3.25
CA PRO A 116 -21.05 -20.44 -3.00
C PRO A 116 -21.21 -20.88 -1.56
N ILE A 117 -22.30 -20.46 -0.93
CA ILE A 117 -22.70 -20.88 0.43
C ILE A 117 -23.82 -21.91 0.29
N PRO A 118 -23.62 -23.16 0.74
CA PRO A 118 -24.67 -24.17 0.70
C PRO A 118 -25.81 -23.80 1.66
N LEU A 119 -27.06 -23.74 1.14
CA LEU A 119 -28.23 -23.51 1.97
C LEU A 119 -28.61 -24.79 2.69
N ALA A 120 -28.93 -24.71 4.00
CA ALA A 120 -29.29 -25.85 4.82
C ALA A 120 -30.62 -26.49 4.37
N ASN A 121 -31.61 -25.67 3.97
CA ASN A 121 -32.91 -26.17 3.52
C ASN A 121 -32.83 -26.67 2.05
N PRO A 122 -33.14 -27.98 1.79
CA PRO A 122 -33.07 -28.55 0.45
C PRO A 122 -33.98 -27.86 -0.58
N LEU A 123 -35.18 -27.43 -0.16
CA LEU A 123 -36.11 -26.74 -1.04
C LEU A 123 -35.56 -25.39 -1.51
N LEU A 124 -34.88 -24.66 -0.60
CA LEU A 124 -34.29 -23.36 -0.94
C LEU A 124 -33.09 -23.48 -1.87
N ARG A 125 -32.36 -24.62 -1.86
CA ARG A 125 -31.24 -24.85 -2.79
C ARG A 125 -31.66 -24.82 -4.27
N HIS A 126 -32.90 -25.18 -4.57
CA HIS A 126 -33.44 -25.14 -5.94
C HIS A 126 -33.99 -23.76 -6.34
N LEU A 127 -34.32 -22.93 -5.34
CA LEU A 127 -35.01 -21.65 -5.57
C LEU A 127 -34.08 -20.42 -5.40
N LYS A 128 -32.99 -20.57 -4.64
CA LYS A 128 -32.10 -19.45 -4.28
C LYS A 128 -30.63 -19.87 -4.31
N ASN A 129 -29.79 -18.94 -4.74
CA ASN A 129 -28.34 -19.06 -4.63
C ASN A 129 -27.83 -18.08 -3.56
N ALA A 130 -26.97 -18.56 -2.66
CA ALA A 130 -26.25 -17.71 -1.73
C ALA A 130 -24.74 -17.77 -2.05
N ARG A 131 -24.07 -16.63 -1.99
CA ARG A 131 -22.62 -16.54 -2.19
C ARG A 131 -22.01 -15.52 -1.26
N LEU A 132 -20.77 -15.76 -0.87
CA LEU A 132 -19.90 -14.75 -0.29
C LEU A 132 -19.19 -14.03 -1.44
N ALA A 133 -19.36 -12.73 -1.54
CA ALA A 133 -18.67 -11.88 -2.51
C ALA A 133 -17.80 -10.86 -1.77
N TYR A 134 -16.66 -10.51 -2.37
CA TYR A 134 -15.78 -9.47 -1.87
C TYR A 134 -15.95 -8.21 -2.71
N GLU A 135 -16.31 -7.12 -2.06
CA GLU A 135 -16.47 -5.82 -2.70
C GLU A 135 -15.46 -4.83 -2.15
N PRO A 136 -14.91 -3.91 -2.99
CA PRO A 136 -14.05 -2.85 -2.50
C PRO A 136 -14.83 -1.88 -1.62
N LEU A 137 -14.24 -1.46 -0.49
CA LEU A 137 -14.91 -0.60 0.49
C LEU A 137 -14.65 0.90 0.29
N GLY A 138 -13.63 1.28 -0.44
CA GLY A 138 -13.28 2.69 -0.65
C GLY A 138 -11.80 2.91 -0.78
#